data_e6fe65bcb9239610e55a500bcdc9113d
#
_entry.id   e6fe65bcb9239610e55a500bcdc9113d
#
_cell.length_a   1.000
_cell.length_b   1.000
_cell.length_c   1.000
_cell.angle_alpha   90.00
_cell.angle_beta   90.00
_cell.angle_gamma   90.00
#
_symmetry.space_group_name_H-M   'P 1'
#
loop_
_entity.id
_entity.type
_entity.pdbx_description
1 polymer ?
#
loop_
_entity_poly.entity_id
_entity_poly.type
_entity_poly.pdbx_seq_one_letter_code
_entity_poly.pdbx_strand_id
1 'polypeptide(L)'
;MAQAVGKITQVIGAVVDVQFEDNLPQILNALTTENNGKKLILEVAQHLGENTVRTIAMDATEGLVRGQKVTDNGEPISIPVGNATLGRIMNVVGEPIDEKGPVEATERRSIHAEAPEFAAQATTSEVLETGIKVIDLLAPYAKGGKIGLFGGAGVGKTVLIMELINNIAKVHAGFSVFAGVGERTREGNDLYHEMIESNVIVPDNLTDSKVALVYGQMNEPPGARMRVALTGLTLAEQFRDQSGTDVLFFVDNIFRFTQAGSEVSALLGRIPSAVGYQPTLATDMGAMQERITSTKSGSITSVQAVYVPADDLTDPAPATSFAHLDATTVLDRSISEKGIYPAVDPLGSTSRLLDPLVIGEEHYKVATDVQQILQRYKSLQDIIAILGMDELSEDDKLAVARARKIERFLSQPFDVAKVFTGADGKQVPLAETVQSFKEVVAGEYDHLPEGAFYMVGGIEEVKAKAEKMAADAA
;
A
#
# COMPACT_ATOMS: atom_id res chain seq x y z
N MET A 1 -11.25 16.34 35.67
CA MET A 1 -12.24 17.38 35.30
C MET A 1 -13.51 16.67 34.88
N ALA A 2 -14.71 17.22 35.17
CA ALA A 2 -15.95 16.61 34.67
C ALA A 2 -15.96 16.67 33.14
N GLN A 3 -16.31 15.59 32.48
CA GLN A 3 -16.43 15.55 31.02
C GLN A 3 -17.56 16.52 30.59
N ALA A 4 -17.26 17.36 29.58
CA ALA A 4 -18.27 18.27 29.05
C ALA A 4 -19.37 17.47 28.32
N VAL A 5 -20.61 17.82 28.55
CA VAL A 5 -21.78 17.17 27.96
C VAL A 5 -22.53 18.19 27.13
N GLY A 6 -22.74 17.87 25.86
CA GLY A 6 -23.54 18.63 24.92
C GLY A 6 -24.82 17.92 24.49
N LYS A 7 -25.59 18.60 23.64
CA LYS A 7 -26.82 18.09 23.06
C LYS A 7 -26.83 18.26 21.55
N ILE A 8 -27.28 17.26 20.83
CA ILE A 8 -27.47 17.34 19.38
C ILE A 8 -28.50 18.41 19.05
N THR A 9 -28.12 19.34 18.18
CA THR A 9 -29.01 20.39 17.68
C THR A 9 -29.50 20.13 16.26
N GLN A 10 -28.63 19.49 15.43
CA GLN A 10 -28.95 19.20 14.05
C GLN A 10 -28.14 17.98 13.54
N VAL A 11 -28.75 17.20 12.65
CA VAL A 11 -28.15 16.09 11.92
C VAL A 11 -28.35 16.31 10.44
N ILE A 12 -27.24 16.37 9.67
CA ILE A 12 -27.25 16.56 8.22
C ILE A 12 -26.37 15.46 7.60
N GLY A 13 -26.98 14.30 7.26
CA GLY A 13 -26.20 13.15 6.79
C GLY A 13 -25.15 12.74 7.82
N ALA A 14 -23.88 12.68 7.42
CA ALA A 14 -22.76 12.32 8.28
C ALA A 14 -22.28 13.49 9.19
N VAL A 15 -22.88 14.65 9.12
CA VAL A 15 -22.52 15.83 9.93
C VAL A 15 -23.53 16.01 11.05
N VAL A 16 -23.04 16.20 12.27
CA VAL A 16 -23.87 16.37 13.48
C VAL A 16 -23.41 17.63 14.21
N ASP A 17 -24.34 18.55 14.45
CA ASP A 17 -24.08 19.76 15.25
C ASP A 17 -24.46 19.50 16.69
N VAL A 18 -23.55 19.84 17.60
CA VAL A 18 -23.68 19.63 19.05
C VAL A 18 -23.44 20.93 19.80
N GLN A 19 -24.35 21.31 20.67
CA GLN A 19 -24.26 22.49 21.50
C GLN A 19 -23.84 22.11 22.92
N PHE A 20 -22.87 22.83 23.47
CA PHE A 20 -22.37 22.70 24.85
C PHE A 20 -22.78 23.92 25.68
N GLU A 21 -22.91 23.75 27.01
CA GLU A 21 -23.31 24.82 27.89
C GLU A 21 -22.08 25.69 28.31
N ASP A 22 -20.97 25.06 28.70
CA ASP A 22 -19.82 25.78 29.26
C ASP A 22 -18.53 25.60 28.47
N ASN A 23 -18.01 24.35 28.37
CA ASN A 23 -16.72 24.09 27.77
C ASN A 23 -16.88 23.59 26.34
N LEU A 24 -16.33 24.34 25.40
CA LEU A 24 -16.36 23.97 23.98
C LEU A 24 -15.23 22.95 23.68
N PRO A 25 -15.56 21.77 23.12
CA PRO A 25 -14.55 20.81 22.68
C PRO A 25 -13.56 21.40 21.69
N GLN A 26 -12.31 20.99 21.78
CA GLN A 26 -11.31 21.38 20.80
C GLN A 26 -11.55 20.72 19.44
N ILE A 27 -11.04 21.34 18.39
CA ILE A 27 -11.01 20.75 17.04
C ILE A 27 -10.27 19.41 17.10
N LEU A 28 -10.78 18.39 16.41
CA LEU A 28 -10.34 16.99 16.38
C LEU A 28 -10.70 16.17 17.64
N ASN A 29 -11.24 16.75 18.69
CA ASN A 29 -11.72 15.95 19.83
C ASN A 29 -12.75 14.93 19.38
N ALA A 30 -12.67 13.75 19.98
CA ALA A 30 -13.67 12.70 19.84
C ALA A 30 -14.82 12.93 20.82
N LEU A 31 -16.03 12.95 20.32
CA LEU A 31 -17.24 12.99 21.13
C LEU A 31 -17.93 11.64 21.06
N THR A 32 -18.52 11.19 22.15
CA THR A 32 -19.24 9.92 22.25
C THR A 32 -20.72 10.13 22.42
N THR A 33 -21.52 9.45 21.64
CA THR A 33 -22.96 9.30 21.83
C THR A 33 -23.37 7.85 21.56
N GLU A 34 -24.65 7.56 21.70
CA GLU A 34 -25.20 6.24 21.39
C GLU A 34 -26.16 6.34 20.19
N ASN A 35 -26.07 5.38 19.29
CA ASN A 35 -27.01 5.27 18.17
C ASN A 35 -27.51 3.83 18.04
N ASN A 36 -28.80 3.60 18.23
CA ASN A 36 -29.41 2.27 18.16
C ASN A 36 -28.72 1.22 19.06
N GLY A 37 -28.31 1.60 20.28
CA GLY A 37 -27.64 0.70 21.24
C GLY A 37 -26.16 0.48 20.96
N LYS A 38 -25.60 1.19 19.99
CA LYS A 38 -24.16 1.14 19.67
C LYS A 38 -23.48 2.48 19.98
N LYS A 39 -22.24 2.41 20.42
CA LYS A 39 -21.40 3.58 20.61
C LYS A 39 -21.12 4.23 19.26
N LEU A 40 -21.36 5.54 19.15
CA LEU A 40 -21.02 6.34 17.98
C LEU A 40 -20.00 7.41 18.36
N ILE A 41 -18.93 7.50 17.61
CA ILE A 41 -17.91 8.54 17.75
C ILE A 41 -18.14 9.62 16.70
N LEU A 42 -18.09 10.87 17.17
CA LEU A 42 -18.15 12.08 16.37
C LEU A 42 -16.84 12.83 16.52
N GLU A 43 -16.25 13.29 15.44
CA GLU A 43 -15.02 14.09 15.47
C GLU A 43 -15.35 15.57 15.25
N VAL A 44 -14.87 16.45 16.12
CA VAL A 44 -15.09 17.90 16.01
C VAL A 44 -14.32 18.44 14.80
N ALA A 45 -15.02 19.03 13.85
CA ALA A 45 -14.46 19.60 12.62
C ALA A 45 -14.42 21.12 12.61
N GLN A 46 -15.44 21.78 13.20
CA GLN A 46 -15.59 23.24 13.18
C GLN A 46 -16.25 23.76 14.46
N HIS A 47 -15.91 24.99 14.84
CA HIS A 47 -16.67 25.79 15.80
C HIS A 47 -17.62 26.73 15.04
N LEU A 48 -18.92 26.64 15.31
CA LEU A 48 -19.94 27.45 14.62
C LEU A 48 -20.34 28.75 15.34
N GLY A 49 -19.83 28.96 16.56
CA GLY A 49 -20.30 30.01 17.47
C GLY A 49 -21.42 29.50 18.38
N GLU A 50 -21.85 30.33 19.34
CA GLU A 50 -22.88 30.02 20.33
C GLU A 50 -22.70 28.66 21.03
N ASN A 51 -21.44 28.35 21.39
CA ASN A 51 -21.03 27.09 22.00
C ASN A 51 -21.43 25.84 21.20
N THR A 52 -21.57 25.96 19.88
CA THR A 52 -21.91 24.85 18.98
C THR A 52 -20.71 24.41 18.18
N VAL A 53 -20.49 23.11 18.13
CA VAL A 53 -19.48 22.46 17.30
C VAL A 53 -20.15 21.68 16.19
N ARG A 54 -19.55 21.69 15.02
CA ARG A 54 -19.91 20.81 13.92
C ARG A 54 -18.98 19.62 13.89
N THR A 55 -19.55 18.41 13.85
CA THR A 55 -18.81 17.18 13.92
C THR A 55 -19.07 16.29 12.71
N ILE A 56 -18.15 15.36 12.48
CA ILE A 56 -18.24 14.33 11.45
C ILE A 56 -18.41 12.99 12.15
N ALA A 57 -19.43 12.23 11.76
CA ALA A 57 -19.69 10.91 12.33
C ALA A 57 -18.75 9.85 11.72
N MET A 58 -18.28 8.96 12.57
CA MET A 58 -17.45 7.81 12.17
C MET A 58 -18.27 6.56 11.84
N ASP A 59 -19.57 6.59 12.05
CA ASP A 59 -20.51 5.53 11.68
C ASP A 59 -21.87 6.15 11.34
N ALA A 60 -22.86 5.32 11.04
CA ALA A 60 -24.21 5.73 10.66
C ALA A 60 -24.87 6.66 11.67
N THR A 61 -25.54 7.69 11.17
CA THR A 61 -26.23 8.70 11.97
C THR A 61 -27.76 8.51 12.03
N GLU A 62 -28.28 7.55 11.27
CA GLU A 62 -29.72 7.22 11.23
C GLU A 62 -30.15 6.70 12.59
N GLY A 63 -31.11 7.41 13.20
CA GLY A 63 -31.58 7.13 14.56
C GLY A 63 -31.19 8.17 15.61
N LEU A 64 -30.24 9.06 15.29
CA LEU A 64 -29.92 10.18 16.17
C LEU A 64 -31.10 11.16 16.25
N VAL A 65 -31.35 11.68 17.46
CA VAL A 65 -32.42 12.62 17.69
C VAL A 65 -31.90 13.94 18.27
N ARG A 66 -32.62 15.03 17.94
CA ARG A 66 -32.32 16.35 18.52
C ARG A 66 -32.50 16.30 20.04
N GLY A 67 -31.58 16.94 20.76
CA GLY A 67 -31.56 16.97 22.23
C GLY A 67 -30.86 15.76 22.86
N GLN A 68 -30.41 14.79 22.07
CA GLN A 68 -29.66 13.63 22.56
C GLN A 68 -28.32 14.08 23.14
N LYS A 69 -27.92 13.45 24.24
CA LYS A 69 -26.65 13.76 24.93
C LYS A 69 -25.43 13.27 24.17
N VAL A 70 -24.40 14.09 24.16
CA VAL A 70 -23.09 13.81 23.59
C VAL A 70 -22.02 14.21 24.59
N THR A 71 -21.06 13.33 24.83
CA THR A 71 -19.99 13.54 25.81
C THR A 71 -18.67 13.83 25.10
N ASP A 72 -17.98 14.88 25.50
CA ASP A 72 -16.60 15.14 25.04
C ASP A 72 -15.64 14.20 25.75
N ASN A 73 -14.83 13.44 25.00
CA ASN A 73 -13.80 12.56 25.55
C ASN A 73 -12.55 13.36 26.02
N GLY A 74 -12.44 14.63 25.66
CA GLY A 74 -11.31 15.51 26.02
C GLY A 74 -10.03 15.27 25.21
N GLU A 75 -10.07 14.36 24.24
CA GLU A 75 -8.94 14.00 23.38
C GLU A 75 -9.41 13.59 21.97
N PRO A 76 -8.53 13.61 20.96
CA PRO A 76 -8.84 13.06 19.64
C PRO A 76 -9.12 11.56 19.67
N ILE A 77 -9.60 11.03 18.55
CA ILE A 77 -9.78 9.58 18.39
C ILE A 77 -8.46 8.87 18.68
N SER A 78 -8.49 7.97 19.65
CA SER A 78 -7.36 7.11 20.03
C SER A 78 -7.69 5.65 19.79
N ILE A 79 -6.69 4.87 19.40
CA ILE A 79 -6.83 3.46 19.04
C ILE A 79 -5.88 2.58 19.85
N PRO A 80 -6.21 1.31 20.08
CA PRO A 80 -5.26 0.36 20.65
C PRO A 80 -4.10 0.13 19.68
N VAL A 81 -2.89 -0.01 20.19
CA VAL A 81 -1.68 -0.18 19.40
C VAL A 81 -0.79 -1.30 19.96
N GLY A 82 0.21 -1.72 19.19
CA GLY A 82 1.18 -2.73 19.59
C GLY A 82 0.83 -4.15 19.13
N ASN A 83 1.57 -5.13 19.64
CA ASN A 83 1.48 -6.52 19.16
C ASN A 83 0.10 -7.18 19.34
N ALA A 84 -0.72 -6.68 20.26
CA ALA A 84 -2.09 -7.15 20.44
C ALA A 84 -2.99 -6.90 19.21
N THR A 85 -2.57 -6.03 18.29
CA THR A 85 -3.30 -5.73 17.04
C THR A 85 -2.95 -6.67 15.90
N LEU A 86 -1.89 -7.46 16.01
CA LEU A 86 -1.47 -8.40 14.97
C LEU A 86 -2.53 -9.46 14.70
N GLY A 87 -2.78 -9.72 13.42
CA GLY A 87 -3.81 -10.66 12.98
C GLY A 87 -5.25 -10.19 13.21
N ARG A 88 -5.46 -8.98 13.72
CA ARG A 88 -6.76 -8.40 14.02
C ARG A 88 -7.23 -7.47 12.92
N ILE A 89 -8.54 -7.37 12.77
CA ILE A 89 -9.19 -6.38 11.91
C ILE A 89 -9.94 -5.40 12.80
N MET A 90 -9.62 -4.12 12.67
CA MET A 90 -10.26 -3.03 13.40
C MET A 90 -10.95 -2.04 12.46
N ASN A 91 -11.92 -1.31 12.98
CA ASN A 91 -12.53 -0.18 12.29
C ASN A 91 -11.73 1.12 12.52
N VAL A 92 -12.23 2.23 12.00
CA VAL A 92 -11.59 3.55 12.09
C VAL A 92 -11.30 4.03 13.52
N VAL A 93 -12.12 3.63 14.48
CA VAL A 93 -11.96 4.01 15.91
C VAL A 93 -11.23 2.96 16.74
N GLY A 94 -10.66 1.95 16.07
CA GLY A 94 -9.88 0.89 16.71
C GLY A 94 -10.70 -0.18 17.43
N GLU A 95 -11.97 -0.31 17.10
CA GLU A 95 -12.83 -1.40 17.59
C GLU A 95 -12.68 -2.62 16.68
N PRO A 96 -12.54 -3.84 17.26
CA PRO A 96 -12.41 -5.06 16.47
C PRO A 96 -13.72 -5.37 15.72
N ILE A 97 -13.57 -5.81 14.48
CA ILE A 97 -14.71 -6.23 13.61
C ILE A 97 -14.56 -7.67 13.11
N ASP A 98 -13.62 -8.41 13.68
CA ASP A 98 -13.25 -9.77 13.30
C ASP A 98 -13.89 -10.86 14.18
N GLU A 99 -14.82 -10.50 15.06
CA GLU A 99 -15.53 -11.38 16.01
C GLU A 99 -14.60 -12.18 16.96
N LYS A 100 -13.34 -11.74 17.12
CA LYS A 100 -12.34 -12.40 18.00
C LYS A 100 -12.23 -11.77 19.39
N GLY A 101 -13.26 -11.03 19.81
CA GLY A 101 -13.27 -10.34 21.11
C GLY A 101 -12.45 -9.04 21.13
N PRO A 102 -12.33 -8.40 22.28
CA PRO A 102 -11.64 -7.11 22.41
C PRO A 102 -10.14 -7.23 22.10
N VAL A 103 -9.54 -6.14 21.65
CA VAL A 103 -8.08 -6.03 21.51
C VAL A 103 -7.51 -5.65 22.87
N GLU A 104 -6.80 -6.57 23.51
CA GLU A 104 -6.19 -6.37 24.83
C GLU A 104 -4.84 -5.64 24.71
N ALA A 105 -4.87 -4.39 24.31
CA ALA A 105 -3.68 -3.55 24.22
C ALA A 105 -3.45 -2.79 25.53
N THR A 106 -2.19 -2.65 25.91
CA THR A 106 -1.77 -1.88 27.08
C THR A 106 -1.64 -0.39 26.81
N GLU A 107 -1.57 0.00 25.54
CA GLU A 107 -1.32 1.37 25.08
C GLU A 107 -2.34 1.76 24.00
N ARG A 108 -2.67 3.05 23.99
CA ARG A 108 -3.48 3.69 22.96
C ARG A 108 -2.77 4.93 22.44
N ARG A 109 -2.94 5.19 21.15
CA ARG A 109 -2.38 6.41 20.50
C ARG A 109 -3.47 7.15 19.73
N SER A 110 -3.36 8.48 19.70
CA SER A 110 -4.19 9.32 18.83
C SER A 110 -3.90 9.03 17.36
N ILE A 111 -4.94 9.00 16.53
CA ILE A 111 -4.79 8.91 15.07
C ILE A 111 -4.26 10.22 14.46
N HIS A 112 -4.39 11.32 15.18
CA HIS A 112 -3.86 12.63 14.81
C HIS A 112 -2.50 12.84 15.48
N ALA A 113 -1.45 12.73 14.68
CA ALA A 113 -0.08 12.96 15.10
C ALA A 113 0.61 13.87 14.07
N GLU A 114 1.58 14.61 14.52
CA GLU A 114 2.46 15.38 13.64
C GLU A 114 3.48 14.47 12.97
N ALA A 115 4.00 14.91 11.82
CA ALA A 115 5.13 14.24 11.18
C ALA A 115 6.36 14.27 12.11
N PRO A 116 7.26 13.27 12.04
CA PRO A 116 8.49 13.28 12.80
C PRO A 116 9.30 14.55 12.56
N GLU A 117 9.84 15.12 13.64
CA GLU A 117 10.71 16.30 13.55
C GLU A 117 11.90 16.05 12.61
N PHE A 118 12.35 17.09 11.92
CA PHE A 118 13.49 17.02 11.00
C PHE A 118 14.72 16.35 11.63
N ALA A 119 15.02 16.64 12.88
CA ALA A 119 16.14 16.05 13.61
C ALA A 119 16.01 14.55 13.90
N ALA A 120 14.79 14.02 13.90
CA ALA A 120 14.50 12.61 14.14
C ALA A 120 14.56 11.77 12.85
N GLN A 121 14.47 12.41 11.68
CA GLN A 121 14.47 11.73 10.40
C GLN A 121 15.85 11.16 10.05
N ALA A 122 15.88 10.02 9.38
CA ALA A 122 17.10 9.46 8.81
C ALA A 122 17.52 10.26 7.57
N THR A 123 18.81 10.46 7.41
CA THR A 123 19.38 11.27 6.31
C THR A 123 19.88 10.42 5.14
N THR A 124 19.97 9.11 5.30
CA THR A 124 20.46 8.18 4.28
C THR A 124 19.32 7.53 3.53
N SER A 125 19.43 7.52 2.20
CA SER A 125 18.53 6.74 1.35
C SER A 125 19.06 5.30 1.27
N GLU A 126 18.31 4.37 1.85
CA GLU A 126 18.61 2.94 1.81
C GLU A 126 17.59 2.22 0.95
N VAL A 127 18.04 1.19 0.22
CA VAL A 127 17.17 0.29 -0.53
C VAL A 127 16.47 -0.67 0.43
N LEU A 128 15.17 -0.81 0.29
CA LEU A 128 14.39 -1.87 0.93
C LEU A 128 14.39 -3.08 0.00
N GLU A 129 15.18 -4.08 0.31
CA GLU A 129 15.19 -5.33 -0.46
C GLU A 129 13.85 -6.06 -0.28
N THR A 130 13.15 -6.27 -1.38
CA THR A 130 11.86 -6.98 -1.40
C THR A 130 12.01 -8.47 -1.66
N GLY A 131 13.14 -8.89 -2.21
CA GLY A 131 13.38 -10.26 -2.68
C GLY A 131 12.65 -10.59 -3.98
N ILE A 132 12.05 -9.60 -4.63
CA ILE A 132 11.34 -9.72 -5.90
C ILE A 132 12.21 -9.09 -7.00
N LYS A 133 12.72 -9.93 -7.90
CA LYS A 133 13.72 -9.54 -8.90
C LYS A 133 13.35 -8.29 -9.71
N VAL A 134 12.15 -8.24 -10.25
CA VAL A 134 11.71 -7.13 -11.11
C VAL A 134 11.64 -5.81 -10.36
N ILE A 135 11.24 -5.83 -9.10
CA ILE A 135 11.17 -4.63 -8.24
C ILE A 135 12.59 -4.20 -7.87
N ASP A 136 13.35 -5.09 -7.27
CA ASP A 136 14.67 -4.77 -6.73
C ASP A 136 15.66 -4.34 -7.82
N LEU A 137 15.54 -4.89 -9.04
CA LEU A 137 16.40 -4.55 -10.15
C LEU A 137 16.03 -3.22 -10.82
N LEU A 138 14.74 -3.04 -11.17
CA LEU A 138 14.30 -2.00 -12.11
C LEU A 138 13.53 -0.84 -11.46
N ALA A 139 12.90 -1.07 -10.33
CA ALA A 139 12.13 -0.07 -9.60
C ALA A 139 12.29 -0.26 -8.08
N PRO A 140 13.53 -0.17 -7.54
CA PRO A 140 13.81 -0.46 -6.15
C PRO A 140 13.06 0.48 -5.20
N TYR A 141 12.61 -0.07 -4.08
CA TYR A 141 11.92 0.67 -3.03
C TYR A 141 12.91 1.32 -2.07
N ALA A 142 12.62 2.56 -1.67
CA ALA A 142 13.36 3.22 -0.62
C ALA A 142 12.77 2.89 0.75
N LYS A 143 13.61 2.62 1.75
CA LYS A 143 13.17 2.63 3.15
C LYS A 143 12.63 4.00 3.52
N GLY A 144 11.42 4.03 4.08
CA GLY A 144 10.72 5.28 4.35
C GLY A 144 10.13 5.95 3.11
N GLY A 145 10.20 5.30 1.96
CA GLY A 145 9.66 5.77 0.69
C GLY A 145 8.17 5.52 0.53
N LYS A 146 7.61 6.17 -0.48
CA LYS A 146 6.20 6.08 -0.85
C LYS A 146 6.11 5.52 -2.25
N ILE A 147 5.49 4.36 -2.38
CA ILE A 147 5.38 3.62 -3.64
C ILE A 147 3.93 3.64 -4.10
N GLY A 148 3.70 4.11 -5.32
CA GLY A 148 2.42 3.99 -5.98
C GLY A 148 2.28 2.62 -6.66
N LEU A 149 1.24 1.88 -6.33
CA LEU A 149 0.90 0.61 -6.97
C LEU A 149 -0.27 0.80 -7.92
N PHE A 150 0.00 0.61 -9.20
CA PHE A 150 -0.97 0.74 -10.28
C PHE A 150 -1.30 -0.63 -10.84
N GLY A 151 -2.56 -0.88 -11.12
CA GLY A 151 -2.99 -2.12 -11.75
C GLY A 151 -4.49 -2.30 -11.74
N GLY A 152 -5.00 -2.84 -12.83
CA GLY A 152 -6.42 -3.19 -12.94
C GLY A 152 -6.80 -4.43 -12.13
N ALA A 153 -8.03 -4.86 -12.25
CA ALA A 153 -8.50 -6.08 -11.62
C ALA A 153 -7.84 -7.32 -12.26
N GLY A 154 -7.49 -8.32 -11.44
CA GLY A 154 -7.01 -9.62 -11.92
C GLY A 154 -5.56 -9.67 -12.37
N VAL A 155 -4.74 -8.65 -12.09
CA VAL A 155 -3.31 -8.62 -12.46
C VAL A 155 -2.38 -9.11 -11.34
N GLY A 156 -2.93 -9.62 -10.23
CA GLY A 156 -2.15 -10.15 -9.12
C GLY A 156 -1.74 -9.12 -8.05
N LYS A 157 -2.44 -7.98 -7.96
CA LYS A 157 -2.16 -6.94 -6.94
C LYS A 157 -2.14 -7.52 -5.51
N THR A 158 -3.19 -8.26 -5.14
CA THR A 158 -3.32 -8.87 -3.82
C THR A 158 -2.19 -9.85 -3.51
N VAL A 159 -1.84 -10.70 -4.47
CA VAL A 159 -0.76 -11.69 -4.32
C VAL A 159 0.59 -10.99 -4.13
N LEU A 160 0.84 -9.90 -4.86
CA LEU A 160 2.05 -9.10 -4.70
C LEU A 160 2.11 -8.46 -3.31
N ILE A 161 1.00 -7.89 -2.81
CA ILE A 161 0.92 -7.30 -1.47
C ILE A 161 1.23 -8.36 -0.40
N MET A 162 0.62 -9.54 -0.50
CA MET A 162 0.87 -10.63 0.45
C MET A 162 2.32 -11.11 0.42
N GLU A 163 2.93 -11.20 -0.75
CA GLU A 163 4.35 -11.60 -0.87
C GLU A 163 5.28 -10.54 -0.27
N LEU A 164 4.99 -9.26 -0.47
CA LEU A 164 5.74 -8.17 0.17
C LEU A 164 5.65 -8.25 1.70
N ILE A 165 4.46 -8.49 2.26
CA ILE A 165 4.26 -8.68 3.71
C ILE A 165 5.08 -9.86 4.21
N ASN A 166 5.01 -10.99 3.51
CA ASN A 166 5.73 -12.19 3.87
C ASN A 166 7.26 -11.98 3.84
N ASN A 167 7.75 -11.32 2.80
CA ASN A 167 9.18 -11.09 2.61
C ASN A 167 9.74 -10.08 3.61
N ILE A 168 9.03 -8.99 3.92
CA ILE A 168 9.47 -8.03 4.92
C ILE A 168 9.57 -8.68 6.31
N ALA A 169 8.65 -9.57 6.66
CA ALA A 169 8.70 -10.30 7.90
C ALA A 169 9.88 -11.28 7.97
N LYS A 170 10.21 -11.93 6.86
CA LYS A 170 11.32 -12.92 6.79
C LYS A 170 12.69 -12.26 6.76
N VAL A 171 12.87 -11.20 5.97
CA VAL A 171 14.19 -10.58 5.76
C VAL A 171 14.50 -9.53 6.82
N HIS A 172 13.52 -8.70 7.14
CA HIS A 172 13.70 -7.53 8.00
C HIS A 172 13.11 -7.71 9.41
N ALA A 173 12.52 -8.86 9.71
CA ALA A 173 11.77 -9.11 10.96
C ALA A 173 10.74 -7.99 11.25
N GLY A 174 10.22 -7.37 10.19
CA GLY A 174 9.32 -6.24 10.25
C GLY A 174 7.86 -6.67 10.27
N PHE A 175 7.02 -5.70 10.64
CA PHE A 175 5.56 -5.85 10.61
C PHE A 175 4.95 -5.08 9.45
N SER A 176 3.74 -5.42 9.11
CA SER A 176 2.97 -4.71 8.10
C SER A 176 1.63 -4.26 8.66
N VAL A 177 1.11 -3.18 8.11
CA VAL A 177 -0.22 -2.68 8.38
C VAL A 177 -0.95 -2.50 7.06
N PHE A 178 -2.16 -3.01 6.96
CA PHE A 178 -3.01 -2.85 5.79
C PHE A 178 -4.22 -2.00 6.13
N ALA A 179 -4.39 -0.89 5.42
CA ALA A 179 -5.54 0.01 5.52
C ALA A 179 -6.42 -0.12 4.28
N GLY A 180 -7.58 -0.74 4.44
CA GLY A 180 -8.64 -0.79 3.41
C GLY A 180 -9.46 0.49 3.45
N VAL A 181 -9.29 1.34 2.45
CA VAL A 181 -9.90 2.67 2.37
C VAL A 181 -10.90 2.74 1.23
N GLY A 182 -12.19 2.69 1.56
CA GLY A 182 -13.27 2.89 0.59
C GLY A 182 -13.38 1.81 -0.48
N GLU A 183 -12.78 0.65 -0.29
CA GLU A 183 -12.88 -0.48 -1.21
C GLU A 183 -14.06 -1.40 -0.86
N ARG A 184 -14.28 -2.43 -1.67
CA ARG A 184 -15.39 -3.36 -1.48
C ARG A 184 -15.16 -4.23 -0.24
N THR A 185 -16.16 -4.35 0.61
CA THR A 185 -16.10 -5.21 1.81
C THR A 185 -15.79 -6.66 1.46
N ARG A 186 -16.30 -7.16 0.35
CA ARG A 186 -16.02 -8.52 -0.12
C ARG A 186 -14.52 -8.71 -0.41
N GLU A 187 -13.89 -7.76 -1.11
CA GLU A 187 -12.46 -7.84 -1.43
C GLU A 187 -11.59 -7.82 -0.17
N GLY A 188 -12.00 -7.02 0.84
CA GLY A 188 -11.33 -7.02 2.15
C GLY A 188 -11.47 -8.34 2.90
N ASN A 189 -12.63 -8.99 2.80
CA ASN A 189 -12.85 -10.31 3.38
C ASN A 189 -12.07 -11.42 2.64
N ASP A 190 -12.07 -11.38 1.31
CA ASP A 190 -11.31 -12.32 0.50
C ASP A 190 -9.79 -12.20 0.84
N LEU A 191 -9.25 -10.98 0.91
CA LEU A 191 -7.87 -10.72 1.30
C LEU A 191 -7.53 -11.30 2.68
N TYR A 192 -8.43 -11.13 3.65
CA TYR A 192 -8.22 -11.68 5.00
C TYR A 192 -8.12 -13.21 5.00
N HIS A 193 -8.98 -13.89 4.25
CA HIS A 193 -8.93 -15.35 4.13
C HIS A 193 -7.68 -15.83 3.38
N GLU A 194 -7.31 -15.15 2.30
CA GLU A 194 -6.06 -15.44 1.57
C GLU A 194 -4.81 -15.26 2.46
N MET A 195 -4.81 -14.25 3.35
CA MET A 195 -3.74 -14.05 4.33
C MET A 195 -3.67 -15.19 5.36
N ILE A 196 -4.80 -15.79 5.74
CA ILE A 196 -4.83 -16.97 6.60
C ILE A 196 -4.29 -18.20 5.85
N GLU A 197 -4.77 -18.45 4.64
CA GLU A 197 -4.33 -19.58 3.82
C GLU A 197 -2.82 -19.54 3.50
N SER A 198 -2.28 -18.36 3.29
CA SER A 198 -0.85 -18.14 3.03
C SER A 198 0.01 -18.03 4.31
N ASN A 199 -0.59 -18.23 5.49
CA ASN A 199 0.07 -18.16 6.80
C ASN A 199 0.73 -16.78 7.10
N VAL A 200 0.21 -15.71 6.52
CA VAL A 200 0.52 -14.33 6.88
C VAL A 200 -0.20 -13.95 8.18
N ILE A 201 -1.43 -14.44 8.35
CA ILE A 201 -2.19 -14.41 9.60
C ILE A 201 -2.24 -15.82 10.16
N VAL A 202 -1.89 -15.97 11.44
CA VAL A 202 -1.88 -17.23 12.17
C VAL A 202 -3.07 -17.28 13.12
N PRO A 203 -4.20 -17.94 12.77
CA PRO A 203 -5.43 -17.90 13.56
C PRO A 203 -5.29 -18.48 14.98
N ASP A 204 -4.47 -19.50 15.14
CA ASP A 204 -4.26 -20.19 16.42
C ASP A 204 -3.40 -19.38 17.40
N ASN A 205 -2.53 -18.52 16.89
CA ASN A 205 -1.74 -17.58 17.68
C ASN A 205 -1.58 -16.25 16.92
N LEU A 206 -2.53 -15.35 17.13
CA LEU A 206 -2.61 -14.07 16.40
C LEU A 206 -1.35 -13.20 16.55
N THR A 207 -0.64 -13.30 17.66
CA THR A 207 0.59 -12.53 17.90
C THR A 207 1.76 -12.97 17.02
N ASP A 208 1.69 -14.15 16.40
CA ASP A 208 2.67 -14.62 15.42
C ASP A 208 2.33 -14.13 13.99
N SER A 209 1.20 -13.47 13.83
CA SER A 209 0.80 -12.87 12.56
C SER A 209 1.74 -11.73 12.17
N LYS A 210 1.86 -11.47 10.88
CA LYS A 210 2.81 -10.52 10.29
C LYS A 210 2.17 -9.17 9.97
N VAL A 211 0.85 -9.06 10.10
CA VAL A 211 0.06 -7.91 9.64
C VAL A 211 -1.06 -7.56 10.62
N ALA A 212 -1.33 -6.27 10.77
CA ALA A 212 -2.53 -5.73 11.37
C ALA A 212 -3.39 -5.06 10.29
N LEU A 213 -4.72 -5.17 10.37
CA LEU A 213 -5.64 -4.67 9.37
C LEU A 213 -6.60 -3.64 9.98
N VAL A 214 -6.86 -2.58 9.22
CA VAL A 214 -7.92 -1.60 9.52
C VAL A 214 -8.78 -1.39 8.29
N TYR A 215 -10.10 -1.42 8.46
CA TYR A 215 -11.05 -1.27 7.36
C TYR A 215 -12.00 -0.09 7.58
N GLY A 216 -12.10 0.77 6.57
CA GLY A 216 -13.12 1.79 6.39
C GLY A 216 -13.63 1.68 4.96
N GLN A 217 -14.49 0.69 4.70
CA GLN A 217 -14.89 0.27 3.36
C GLN A 217 -15.96 1.18 2.74
N MET A 218 -16.35 0.91 1.50
CA MET A 218 -17.21 1.80 0.71
C MET A 218 -18.64 1.94 1.27
N ASN A 219 -19.08 1.03 2.10
CA ASN A 219 -20.37 1.08 2.77
C ASN A 219 -20.38 1.95 4.04
N GLU A 220 -19.21 2.40 4.49
CA GLU A 220 -19.10 3.24 5.68
C GLU A 220 -19.18 4.74 5.31
N PRO A 221 -19.58 5.60 6.27
CA PRO A 221 -19.71 7.03 6.01
C PRO A 221 -18.36 7.69 5.66
N PRO A 222 -18.40 8.88 5.04
CA PRO A 222 -17.17 9.53 4.57
C PRO A 222 -16.17 9.86 5.69
N GLY A 223 -16.65 10.10 6.92
CA GLY A 223 -15.78 10.32 8.08
C GLY A 223 -14.88 9.12 8.36
N ALA A 224 -15.45 7.91 8.36
CA ALA A 224 -14.69 6.67 8.54
C ALA A 224 -13.69 6.45 7.40
N ARG A 225 -14.11 6.58 6.15
CA ARG A 225 -13.25 6.42 4.98
C ARG A 225 -12.10 7.43 4.92
N MET A 226 -12.32 8.65 5.40
CA MET A 226 -11.31 9.70 5.46
C MET A 226 -10.27 9.46 6.57
N ARG A 227 -10.65 8.82 7.68
CA ARG A 227 -9.79 8.66 8.86
C ARG A 227 -9.11 7.30 8.98
N VAL A 228 -9.63 6.26 8.35
CA VAL A 228 -9.09 4.89 8.48
C VAL A 228 -7.63 4.77 8.03
N ALA A 229 -7.20 5.54 7.03
CA ALA A 229 -5.79 5.58 6.63
C ALA A 229 -4.89 6.11 7.77
N LEU A 230 -5.37 7.11 8.53
CA LEU A 230 -4.65 7.63 9.69
C LEU A 230 -4.63 6.60 10.84
N THR A 231 -5.70 5.83 11.00
CA THR A 231 -5.75 4.70 11.95
C THR A 231 -4.66 3.68 11.64
N GLY A 232 -4.56 3.25 10.39
CA GLY A 232 -3.50 2.32 9.95
C GLY A 232 -2.11 2.91 10.12
N LEU A 233 -1.92 4.17 9.76
CA LEU A 233 -0.63 4.85 9.91
C LEU A 233 -0.19 4.94 11.38
N THR A 234 -1.12 5.14 12.30
CA THR A 234 -0.84 5.16 13.75
C THR A 234 -0.34 3.81 14.24
N LEU A 235 -0.89 2.70 13.76
CA LEU A 235 -0.37 1.36 14.04
C LEU A 235 1.05 1.18 13.50
N ALA A 236 1.29 1.62 12.27
CA ALA A 236 2.61 1.55 11.65
C ALA A 236 3.66 2.38 12.40
N GLU A 237 3.31 3.58 12.85
CA GLU A 237 4.18 4.44 13.68
C GLU A 237 4.54 3.77 15.01
N GLN A 238 3.60 3.06 15.64
CA GLN A 238 3.88 2.33 16.86
C GLN A 238 4.93 1.23 16.65
N PHE A 239 4.79 0.44 15.60
CA PHE A 239 5.78 -0.60 15.29
C PHE A 239 7.15 -0.01 14.93
N ARG A 240 7.19 1.09 14.17
CA ARG A 240 8.45 1.81 13.88
C ARG A 240 9.13 2.31 15.14
N ASP A 241 8.39 2.99 16.02
CA ASP A 241 8.95 3.75 17.13
C ASP A 241 9.32 2.85 18.31
N GLN A 242 8.53 1.84 18.63
CA GLN A 242 8.77 0.96 19.77
C GLN A 242 9.60 -0.28 19.42
N SER A 243 9.34 -0.89 18.29
CA SER A 243 10.03 -2.12 17.89
C SER A 243 11.32 -1.83 17.13
N GLY A 244 11.53 -0.60 16.67
CA GLY A 244 12.70 -0.22 15.88
C GLY A 244 12.81 -1.01 14.58
N THR A 245 11.68 -1.38 13.99
CA THR A 245 11.60 -2.26 12.82
C THR A 245 11.29 -1.48 11.53
N ASP A 246 11.54 -2.14 10.42
CA ASP A 246 11.06 -1.70 9.12
C ASP A 246 9.61 -2.13 8.97
N VAL A 247 8.73 -1.17 8.74
CA VAL A 247 7.28 -1.39 8.65
C VAL A 247 6.82 -1.14 7.21
N LEU A 248 6.02 -2.05 6.66
CA LEU A 248 5.26 -1.79 5.44
C LEU A 248 3.86 -1.30 5.79
N PHE A 249 3.47 -0.21 5.17
CA PHE A 249 2.14 0.36 5.30
C PHE A 249 1.42 0.35 3.95
N PHE A 250 0.39 -0.47 3.84
CA PHE A 250 -0.43 -0.59 2.63
C PHE A 250 -1.69 0.26 2.75
N VAL A 251 -1.99 1.01 1.71
CA VAL A 251 -3.22 1.80 1.59
C VAL A 251 -3.94 1.39 0.31
N ASP A 252 -5.10 0.80 0.42
CA ASP A 252 -5.93 0.45 -0.71
C ASP A 252 -7.34 1.01 -0.51
N ASN A 253 -7.69 2.13 -1.09
CA ASN A 253 -7.05 2.90 -2.15
C ASN A 253 -6.84 4.36 -1.70
N ILE A 254 -5.70 4.95 -2.01
CA ILE A 254 -5.41 6.35 -1.61
C ILE A 254 -6.35 7.36 -2.25
N PHE A 255 -6.87 7.09 -3.44
CA PHE A 255 -7.87 7.94 -4.08
C PHE A 255 -9.14 8.07 -3.22
N ARG A 256 -9.55 6.99 -2.55
CA ARG A 256 -10.76 7.00 -1.70
C ARG A 256 -10.59 7.87 -0.46
N PHE A 257 -9.37 8.01 0.04
CA PHE A 257 -9.04 8.99 1.08
C PHE A 257 -9.37 10.42 0.62
N THR A 258 -8.95 10.80 -0.57
CA THR A 258 -9.23 12.13 -1.13
C THR A 258 -10.71 12.31 -1.47
N GLN A 259 -11.35 11.30 -2.01
CA GLN A 259 -12.79 11.32 -2.32
C GLN A 259 -13.63 11.52 -1.05
N ALA A 260 -13.36 10.77 0.01
CA ALA A 260 -14.05 10.94 1.29
C ALA A 260 -13.82 12.33 1.88
N GLY A 261 -12.62 12.88 1.75
CA GLY A 261 -12.29 14.26 2.13
C GLY A 261 -13.12 15.29 1.37
N SER A 262 -13.38 15.09 0.07
CA SER A 262 -14.23 15.99 -0.72
C SER A 262 -15.71 15.91 -0.31
N GLU A 263 -16.21 14.72 0.00
CA GLU A 263 -17.57 14.52 0.51
C GLU A 263 -17.78 15.24 1.86
N VAL A 264 -16.84 15.08 2.78
CA VAL A 264 -16.84 15.78 4.08
C VAL A 264 -16.77 17.29 3.89
N SER A 265 -15.88 17.78 3.03
CA SER A 265 -15.74 19.21 2.76
C SER A 265 -17.03 19.82 2.23
N ALA A 266 -17.74 19.12 1.34
CA ALA A 266 -19.04 19.55 0.83
C ALA A 266 -20.10 19.59 1.95
N LEU A 267 -20.16 18.59 2.82
CA LEU A 267 -21.06 18.56 3.97
C LEU A 267 -20.77 19.66 5.00
N LEU A 268 -19.49 20.07 5.12
CA LEU A 268 -19.10 21.18 5.97
C LEU A 268 -19.38 22.57 5.34
N GLY A 269 -19.89 22.60 4.09
CA GLY A 269 -20.23 23.84 3.41
C GLY A 269 -19.02 24.63 2.91
N ARG A 270 -17.86 23.98 2.71
CA ARG A 270 -16.68 24.61 2.14
C ARG A 270 -16.85 24.80 0.64
N ILE A 271 -16.31 25.90 0.13
CA ILE A 271 -16.30 26.16 -1.32
C ILE A 271 -15.35 25.17 -2.00
N PRO A 272 -15.84 24.37 -2.98
CA PRO A 272 -15.01 23.40 -3.66
C PRO A 272 -13.93 24.07 -4.52
N SER A 273 -12.80 23.37 -4.67
CA SER A 273 -11.74 23.72 -5.61
C SER A 273 -11.98 23.09 -7.00
N ALA A 274 -10.94 22.99 -7.82
CA ALA A 274 -11.03 22.39 -9.15
C ALA A 274 -11.62 20.96 -9.10
N VAL A 275 -12.47 20.66 -10.09
CA VAL A 275 -13.15 19.35 -10.26
C VAL A 275 -14.00 18.94 -9.05
N GLY A 276 -14.36 19.86 -8.15
CA GLY A 276 -15.18 19.59 -6.97
C GLY A 276 -14.43 19.04 -5.76
N TYR A 277 -13.12 18.97 -5.80
CA TYR A 277 -12.31 18.55 -4.64
C TYR A 277 -12.28 19.60 -3.53
N GLN A 278 -11.92 19.18 -2.33
CA GLN A 278 -11.76 20.06 -1.18
C GLN A 278 -10.63 21.07 -1.41
N PRO A 279 -10.76 22.31 -0.89
CA PRO A 279 -9.70 23.32 -0.98
C PRO A 279 -8.44 22.93 -0.21
N THR A 280 -8.56 21.99 0.74
CA THR A 280 -7.48 21.45 1.59
C THR A 280 -6.83 20.18 1.04
N LEU A 281 -7.10 19.79 -0.22
CA LEU A 281 -6.62 18.54 -0.80
C LEU A 281 -5.12 18.32 -0.62
N ALA A 282 -4.31 19.30 -1.00
CA ALA A 282 -2.86 19.20 -0.89
C ALA A 282 -2.38 19.14 0.56
N THR A 283 -3.03 19.89 1.47
CA THR A 283 -2.69 19.91 2.88
C THR A 283 -3.08 18.61 3.57
N ASP A 284 -4.26 18.08 3.29
CA ASP A 284 -4.74 16.81 3.86
C ASP A 284 -3.85 15.65 3.42
N MET A 285 -3.52 15.59 2.14
CA MET A 285 -2.61 14.59 1.59
C MET A 285 -1.20 14.75 2.17
N GLY A 286 -0.66 15.96 2.20
CA GLY A 286 0.66 16.24 2.76
C GLY A 286 0.78 15.87 4.23
N ALA A 287 -0.21 16.21 5.04
CA ALA A 287 -0.22 15.86 6.47
C ALA A 287 -0.13 14.35 6.73
N MET A 288 -0.78 13.55 5.90
CA MET A 288 -0.67 12.09 5.99
C MET A 288 0.68 11.59 5.44
N GLN A 289 1.07 12.04 4.25
CA GLN A 289 2.26 11.53 3.55
C GLN A 289 3.57 11.86 4.29
N GLU A 290 3.68 13.01 4.92
CA GLU A 290 4.87 13.42 5.67
C GLU A 290 5.12 12.60 6.96
N ARG A 291 4.10 11.92 7.47
CA ARG A 291 4.24 10.97 8.60
C ARG A 291 4.92 9.67 8.16
N ILE A 292 4.87 9.35 6.87
CA ILE A 292 5.45 8.14 6.27
C ILE A 292 6.91 8.44 5.96
N THR A 293 7.80 8.05 6.84
CA THR A 293 9.24 8.35 6.71
C THR A 293 10.10 7.40 7.53
N SER A 294 11.40 7.39 7.23
CA SER A 294 12.42 6.75 8.05
C SER A 294 12.83 7.67 9.19
N THR A 295 12.92 7.12 10.38
CA THR A 295 13.51 7.78 11.55
C THR A 295 14.77 7.04 11.99
N LYS A 296 15.47 7.57 13.00
CA LYS A 296 16.65 6.94 13.58
C LYS A 296 16.33 5.60 14.28
N SER A 297 15.07 5.35 14.62
CA SER A 297 14.62 4.12 15.27
C SER A 297 14.14 3.04 14.31
N GLY A 298 13.54 3.41 13.19
CA GLY A 298 13.00 2.47 12.20
C GLY A 298 12.42 3.19 10.98
N SER A 299 11.79 2.44 10.09
CA SER A 299 11.20 3.01 8.87
C SER A 299 9.74 2.63 8.68
N ILE A 300 8.96 3.51 8.03
CA ILE A 300 7.68 3.17 7.43
C ILE A 300 7.82 3.37 5.93
N THR A 301 7.68 2.29 5.18
CA THR A 301 7.60 2.33 3.71
C THR A 301 6.17 2.07 3.30
N SER A 302 5.56 2.95 2.51
CA SER A 302 4.18 2.78 2.09
C SER A 302 4.06 2.26 0.67
N VAL A 303 3.11 1.34 0.48
CA VAL A 303 2.65 0.90 -0.84
C VAL A 303 1.19 1.32 -0.95
N GLN A 304 0.92 2.26 -1.82
CA GLN A 304 -0.37 2.91 -1.97
C GLN A 304 -0.98 2.52 -3.31
N ALA A 305 -2.10 1.80 -3.28
CA ALA A 305 -2.85 1.55 -4.49
C ALA A 305 -3.45 2.88 -4.98
N VAL A 306 -3.24 3.21 -6.24
CA VAL A 306 -3.70 4.44 -6.85
C VAL A 306 -4.72 4.12 -7.93
N TYR A 307 -5.93 4.68 -7.78
CA TYR A 307 -6.93 4.71 -8.81
C TYR A 307 -6.87 6.05 -9.55
N VAL A 308 -6.85 5.99 -10.86
CA VAL A 308 -6.83 7.19 -11.73
C VAL A 308 -8.20 7.32 -12.39
N PRO A 309 -9.04 8.31 -11.99
CA PRO A 309 -10.36 8.51 -12.57
C PRO A 309 -10.26 8.75 -14.08
N ALA A 310 -11.02 7.97 -14.85
CA ALA A 310 -11.07 8.07 -16.33
C ALA A 310 -9.69 7.99 -17.02
N ASP A 311 -8.70 7.37 -16.38
CA ASP A 311 -7.30 7.32 -16.82
C ASP A 311 -6.65 8.71 -17.03
N ASP A 312 -7.21 9.74 -16.38
CA ASP A 312 -6.73 11.11 -16.45
C ASP A 312 -5.71 11.42 -15.34
N LEU A 313 -4.44 11.35 -15.68
CA LEU A 313 -3.33 11.66 -14.76
C LEU A 313 -3.28 13.15 -14.36
N THR A 314 -4.03 14.01 -15.03
CA THR A 314 -4.11 15.46 -14.72
C THR A 314 -5.18 15.79 -13.70
N ASP A 315 -6.04 14.81 -13.33
CA ASP A 315 -6.99 14.96 -12.24
C ASP A 315 -6.27 15.37 -10.94
N PRO A 316 -6.78 16.34 -10.18
CA PRO A 316 -6.11 16.85 -8.98
C PRO A 316 -5.76 15.80 -7.92
N ALA A 317 -6.57 14.74 -7.75
CA ALA A 317 -6.32 13.73 -6.75
C ALA A 317 -5.09 12.86 -7.08
N PRO A 318 -5.00 12.18 -8.24
CA PRO A 318 -3.79 11.47 -8.61
C PRO A 318 -2.59 12.40 -8.75
N ALA A 319 -2.74 13.58 -9.33
CA ALA A 319 -1.64 14.54 -9.48
C ALA A 319 -1.02 14.93 -8.13
N THR A 320 -1.84 15.18 -7.11
CA THR A 320 -1.37 15.47 -5.75
C THR A 320 -0.68 14.24 -5.12
N SER A 321 -1.22 13.04 -5.33
CA SER A 321 -0.62 11.81 -4.83
C SER A 321 0.74 11.55 -5.48
N PHE A 322 0.88 11.73 -6.79
CA PHE A 322 2.13 11.51 -7.52
C PHE A 322 3.28 12.41 -7.05
N ALA A 323 2.97 13.63 -6.59
CA ALA A 323 3.98 14.54 -6.06
C ALA A 323 4.74 13.97 -4.85
N HIS A 324 4.13 13.05 -4.12
CA HIS A 324 4.70 12.41 -2.93
C HIS A 324 5.39 11.07 -3.22
N LEU A 325 5.18 10.47 -4.38
CA LEU A 325 5.70 9.13 -4.69
C LEU A 325 7.20 9.15 -5.01
N ASP A 326 7.92 8.19 -4.44
CA ASP A 326 9.33 7.94 -4.70
C ASP A 326 9.56 6.86 -5.77
N ALA A 327 8.61 5.94 -5.89
CA ALA A 327 8.61 4.89 -6.89
C ALA A 327 7.20 4.56 -7.36
N THR A 328 7.09 3.97 -8.55
CA THR A 328 5.84 3.43 -9.07
C THR A 328 6.04 1.99 -9.50
N THR A 329 5.12 1.13 -9.12
CA THR A 329 5.02 -0.25 -9.59
C THR A 329 3.75 -0.38 -10.41
N VAL A 330 3.90 -0.66 -11.69
CA VAL A 330 2.77 -0.82 -12.62
C VAL A 330 2.56 -2.29 -12.91
N LEU A 331 1.37 -2.79 -12.60
CA LEU A 331 0.95 -4.16 -12.97
C LEU A 331 0.17 -4.10 -14.27
N ASP A 332 0.60 -4.84 -15.25
CA ASP A 332 0.06 -4.83 -16.60
C ASP A 332 -0.65 -6.14 -16.96
N ARG A 333 -1.85 -6.01 -17.55
CA ARG A 333 -2.66 -7.16 -17.95
C ARG A 333 -2.02 -7.96 -19.09
N SER A 334 -1.36 -7.29 -20.03
CA SER A 334 -0.72 -7.96 -21.17
C SER A 334 0.42 -8.89 -20.72
N ILE A 335 1.08 -8.55 -19.60
CA ILE A 335 2.12 -9.37 -18.97
C ILE A 335 1.48 -10.57 -18.26
N SER A 336 0.40 -10.36 -17.53
CA SER A 336 -0.32 -11.45 -16.85
C SER A 336 -0.94 -12.44 -17.85
N GLU A 337 -1.42 -11.97 -19.00
CA GLU A 337 -1.94 -12.81 -20.08
C GLU A 337 -0.87 -13.71 -20.72
N LYS A 338 0.40 -13.31 -20.65
CA LYS A 338 1.55 -14.16 -21.01
C LYS A 338 1.92 -15.19 -19.94
N GLY A 339 1.22 -15.20 -18.80
CA GLY A 339 1.54 -16.04 -17.64
C GLY A 339 2.77 -15.60 -16.86
N ILE A 340 3.25 -14.38 -17.04
CA ILE A 340 4.41 -13.83 -16.32
C ILE A 340 3.93 -13.20 -15.03
N TYR A 341 4.38 -13.73 -13.90
CA TYR A 341 4.07 -13.24 -12.56
C TYR A 341 5.35 -13.06 -11.73
N PRO A 342 5.47 -11.96 -10.95
CA PRO A 342 4.52 -10.85 -10.87
C PRO A 342 4.40 -10.10 -12.20
N ALA A 343 3.19 -9.65 -12.51
CA ALA A 343 2.91 -8.97 -13.78
C ALA A 343 3.35 -7.50 -13.77
N VAL A 344 4.52 -7.22 -13.25
CA VAL A 344 5.10 -5.87 -13.17
C VAL A 344 5.62 -5.47 -14.54
N ASP A 345 5.17 -4.30 -15.02
CA ASP A 345 5.71 -3.71 -16.25
C ASP A 345 7.12 -3.17 -16.00
N PRO A 346 8.15 -3.78 -16.59
CA PRO A 346 9.54 -3.38 -16.35
C PRO A 346 9.91 -2.04 -16.97
N LEU A 347 9.15 -1.57 -17.94
CA LEU A 347 9.37 -0.28 -18.62
C LEU A 347 8.46 0.83 -18.08
N GLY A 348 7.27 0.46 -17.57
CA GLY A 348 6.32 1.39 -16.97
C GLY A 348 6.57 1.69 -15.49
N SER A 349 7.30 0.83 -14.81
CA SER A 349 7.64 1.00 -13.39
C SER A 349 8.91 1.83 -13.24
N THR A 350 8.93 2.73 -12.24
CA THR A 350 10.03 3.69 -12.04
C THR A 350 10.41 3.81 -10.58
N SER A 351 11.62 4.24 -10.29
CA SER A 351 12.10 4.59 -8.95
C SER A 351 13.11 5.72 -8.99
N ARG A 352 12.99 6.65 -8.03
CA ARG A 352 14.00 7.70 -7.83
C ARG A 352 15.32 7.16 -7.32
N LEU A 353 15.33 5.95 -6.74
CA LEU A 353 16.56 5.29 -6.29
C LEU A 353 17.37 4.73 -7.45
N LEU A 354 16.84 4.61 -8.65
CA LEU A 354 17.57 4.13 -9.82
C LEU A 354 18.54 5.21 -10.31
N ASP A 355 19.54 5.48 -9.48
CA ASP A 355 20.60 6.46 -9.66
C ASP A 355 21.93 5.82 -9.25
N PRO A 356 22.99 5.91 -10.07
CA PRO A 356 24.28 5.27 -9.79
C PRO A 356 24.93 5.73 -8.47
N LEU A 357 24.60 6.93 -8.00
CA LEU A 357 25.07 7.46 -6.72
C LEU A 357 24.40 6.81 -5.51
N VAL A 358 23.25 6.20 -5.70
CA VAL A 358 22.47 5.56 -4.62
C VAL A 358 22.65 4.04 -4.63
N ILE A 359 22.39 3.40 -5.78
CA ILE A 359 22.42 1.94 -5.90
C ILE A 359 23.75 1.36 -6.40
N GLY A 360 24.69 2.22 -6.75
CA GLY A 360 25.99 1.84 -7.33
C GLY A 360 25.95 1.70 -8.86
N GLU A 361 27.12 1.87 -9.46
CA GLU A 361 27.28 1.87 -10.92
C GLU A 361 26.91 0.53 -11.56
N GLU A 362 27.26 -0.58 -10.91
CA GLU A 362 27.00 -1.92 -11.44
C GLU A 362 25.51 -2.21 -11.55
N HIS A 363 24.76 -2.04 -10.47
CA HIS A 363 23.31 -2.23 -10.47
C HIS A 363 22.64 -1.31 -11.49
N TYR A 364 22.97 -0.02 -11.49
CA TYR A 364 22.43 0.95 -12.42
C TYR A 364 22.67 0.56 -13.88
N LYS A 365 23.90 0.13 -14.20
CA LYS A 365 24.24 -0.31 -15.55
C LYS A 365 23.42 -1.53 -15.97
N VAL A 366 23.35 -2.56 -15.14
CA VAL A 366 22.58 -3.79 -15.43
C VAL A 366 21.12 -3.46 -15.65
N ALA A 367 20.51 -2.64 -14.78
CA ALA A 367 19.11 -2.21 -14.91
C ALA A 367 18.88 -1.44 -16.23
N THR A 368 19.78 -0.53 -16.57
CA THR A 368 19.69 0.25 -17.82
C THR A 368 19.83 -0.63 -19.05
N ASP A 369 20.76 -1.58 -19.05
CA ASP A 369 20.98 -2.51 -20.15
C ASP A 369 19.76 -3.41 -20.35
N VAL A 370 19.15 -3.92 -19.27
CA VAL A 370 17.89 -4.67 -19.31
C VAL A 370 16.74 -3.85 -19.90
N GLN A 371 16.60 -2.61 -19.45
CA GLN A 371 15.57 -1.70 -19.98
C GLN A 371 15.76 -1.39 -21.47
N GLN A 372 16.99 -1.20 -21.92
CA GLN A 372 17.32 -0.94 -23.34
C GLN A 372 16.95 -2.15 -24.20
N ILE A 373 17.30 -3.36 -23.78
CA ILE A 373 16.97 -4.58 -24.51
C ILE A 373 15.45 -4.76 -24.60
N LEU A 374 14.72 -4.58 -23.52
CA LEU A 374 13.26 -4.66 -23.49
C LEU A 374 12.60 -3.55 -24.33
N GLN A 375 13.13 -2.34 -24.30
CA GLN A 375 12.62 -1.24 -25.12
C GLN A 375 12.86 -1.49 -26.62
N ARG A 376 14.00 -2.01 -26.99
CA ARG A 376 14.28 -2.42 -28.38
C ARG A 376 13.31 -3.52 -28.83
N TYR A 377 13.09 -4.52 -27.99
CA TYR A 377 12.12 -5.58 -28.30
C TYR A 377 10.71 -5.02 -28.49
N LYS A 378 10.28 -4.10 -27.60
CA LYS A 378 8.97 -3.46 -27.73
C LYS A 378 8.82 -2.71 -29.07
N SER A 379 9.84 -2.01 -29.53
CA SER A 379 9.83 -1.29 -30.81
C SER A 379 9.84 -2.24 -32.01
N LEU A 380 10.32 -3.47 -31.87
CA LEU A 380 10.34 -4.47 -32.93
C LEU A 380 9.05 -5.32 -32.99
N GLN A 381 8.19 -5.29 -31.97
CA GLN A 381 6.99 -6.14 -31.91
C GLN A 381 6.03 -5.92 -33.09
N ASP A 382 5.83 -4.67 -33.51
CA ASP A 382 4.97 -4.36 -34.67
C ASP A 382 5.56 -4.92 -35.97
N ILE A 383 6.87 -4.84 -36.13
CA ILE A 383 7.59 -5.39 -37.28
C ILE A 383 7.46 -6.92 -37.29
N ILE A 384 7.66 -7.54 -36.15
CA ILE A 384 7.54 -9.02 -36.00
C ILE A 384 6.11 -9.47 -36.32
N ALA A 385 5.10 -8.73 -35.86
CA ALA A 385 3.70 -9.08 -36.08
C ALA A 385 3.28 -8.98 -37.54
N ILE A 386 3.85 -8.06 -38.30
CA ILE A 386 3.49 -7.82 -39.71
C ILE A 386 4.36 -8.64 -40.69
N LEU A 387 5.68 -8.65 -40.48
CA LEU A 387 6.67 -9.20 -41.40
C LEU A 387 7.26 -10.54 -40.97
N GLY A 388 7.11 -10.90 -39.69
CA GLY A 388 7.72 -12.09 -39.10
C GLY A 388 9.15 -11.86 -38.61
N MET A 389 9.68 -12.87 -37.92
CA MET A 389 11.05 -12.84 -37.33
C MET A 389 12.14 -12.88 -38.40
N ASP A 390 11.87 -13.46 -39.56
CA ASP A 390 12.89 -13.70 -40.59
C ASP A 390 13.39 -12.43 -41.25
N GLU A 391 12.58 -11.38 -41.24
CA GLU A 391 12.92 -10.07 -41.81
C GLU A 391 13.79 -9.21 -40.89
N LEU A 392 14.03 -9.64 -39.63
CA LEU A 392 14.90 -8.91 -38.72
C LEU A 392 16.38 -9.13 -39.05
N SER A 393 17.20 -8.11 -38.76
CA SER A 393 18.66 -8.27 -38.76
C SER A 393 19.10 -9.30 -37.71
N GLU A 394 20.28 -9.90 -37.88
CA GLU A 394 20.81 -10.86 -36.90
C GLU A 394 20.98 -10.23 -35.50
N ASP A 395 21.36 -8.95 -35.42
CA ASP A 395 21.43 -8.22 -34.16
C ASP A 395 20.06 -8.04 -33.52
N ASP A 396 19.01 -7.80 -34.30
CA ASP A 396 17.65 -7.69 -33.79
C ASP A 396 17.10 -9.04 -33.34
N LYS A 397 17.39 -10.10 -34.08
CA LYS A 397 17.03 -11.47 -33.67
C LYS A 397 17.65 -11.84 -32.33
N LEU A 398 18.94 -11.49 -32.15
CA LEU A 398 19.64 -11.71 -30.87
C LEU A 398 19.03 -10.88 -29.75
N ALA A 399 18.74 -9.60 -30.00
CA ALA A 399 18.08 -8.72 -29.04
C ALA A 399 16.69 -9.25 -28.61
N VAL A 400 15.90 -9.72 -29.56
CA VAL A 400 14.59 -10.35 -29.30
C VAL A 400 14.72 -11.63 -28.47
N ALA A 401 15.69 -12.50 -28.80
CA ALA A 401 15.93 -13.74 -28.07
C ALA A 401 16.32 -13.46 -26.60
N ARG A 402 17.22 -12.50 -26.36
CA ARG A 402 17.57 -12.06 -25.00
C ARG A 402 16.42 -11.40 -24.27
N ALA A 403 15.67 -10.52 -24.94
CA ALA A 403 14.51 -9.86 -24.35
C ALA A 403 13.46 -10.85 -23.86
N ARG A 404 13.15 -11.88 -24.63
CA ARG A 404 12.21 -12.95 -24.23
C ARG A 404 12.72 -13.73 -23.01
N LYS A 405 14.02 -14.04 -22.96
CA LYS A 405 14.63 -14.65 -21.77
C LYS A 405 14.55 -13.76 -20.56
N ILE A 406 14.83 -12.46 -20.72
CA ILE A 406 14.71 -11.47 -19.65
C ILE A 406 13.27 -11.35 -19.16
N GLU A 407 12.28 -11.24 -20.05
CA GLU A 407 10.86 -11.20 -19.64
C GLU A 407 10.49 -12.42 -18.79
N ARG A 408 10.88 -13.61 -19.20
CA ARG A 408 10.63 -14.84 -18.44
C ARG A 408 11.42 -14.91 -17.14
N PHE A 409 12.66 -14.42 -17.14
CA PHE A 409 13.50 -14.40 -15.95
C PHE A 409 13.06 -13.37 -14.90
N LEU A 410 12.33 -12.34 -15.30
CA LEU A 410 11.67 -11.42 -14.37
C LEU A 410 10.50 -12.07 -13.64
N SER A 411 9.97 -13.19 -14.14
CA SER A 411 8.99 -13.99 -13.41
C SER A 411 9.63 -14.72 -12.23
N GLN A 412 8.83 -14.98 -11.21
CA GLN A 412 9.31 -15.55 -9.96
C GLN A 412 8.16 -16.22 -9.22
N PRO A 413 8.32 -17.46 -8.71
CA PRO A 413 7.30 -18.08 -7.88
C PRO A 413 7.26 -17.42 -6.51
N PHE A 414 6.06 -17.16 -6.00
CA PHE A 414 5.82 -16.57 -4.69
C PHE A 414 5.43 -17.62 -3.66
N ASP A 415 5.92 -17.47 -2.43
CA ASP A 415 5.56 -18.33 -1.31
C ASP A 415 4.06 -18.34 -1.04
N VAL A 416 3.45 -17.15 -1.08
CA VAL A 416 2.00 -16.99 -0.83
C VAL A 416 1.15 -17.61 -1.94
N ALA A 417 1.69 -17.81 -3.11
CA ALA A 417 1.01 -18.44 -4.26
C ALA A 417 1.19 -19.97 -4.28
N LYS A 418 1.98 -20.56 -3.38
CA LYS A 418 2.23 -22.01 -3.34
C LYS A 418 0.94 -22.84 -3.28
N VAL A 419 -0.06 -22.36 -2.55
CA VAL A 419 -1.37 -23.02 -2.42
C VAL A 419 -2.05 -23.19 -3.79
N PHE A 420 -1.86 -22.24 -4.70
CA PHE A 420 -2.47 -22.25 -6.04
C PHE A 420 -1.57 -22.90 -7.09
N THR A 421 -0.26 -22.71 -7.00
CA THR A 421 0.70 -23.13 -8.03
C THR A 421 1.36 -24.46 -7.74
N GLY A 422 1.38 -24.89 -6.49
CA GLY A 422 2.13 -26.08 -6.03
C GLY A 422 3.65 -25.91 -6.07
N ALA A 423 4.16 -24.75 -6.50
CA ALA A 423 5.59 -24.46 -6.55
C ALA A 423 6.06 -23.76 -5.29
N ASP A 424 7.25 -24.12 -4.80
CA ASP A 424 7.89 -23.40 -3.70
C ASP A 424 8.27 -21.99 -4.14
N GLY A 425 7.98 -21.01 -3.29
CA GLY A 425 8.35 -19.64 -3.52
C GLY A 425 9.87 -19.44 -3.49
N LYS A 426 10.32 -18.41 -4.19
CA LYS A 426 11.74 -18.03 -4.26
C LYS A 426 11.87 -16.56 -3.91
N GLN A 427 12.64 -16.31 -2.89
CA GLN A 427 13.10 -14.98 -2.54
C GLN A 427 14.55 -14.84 -3.02
N VAL A 428 14.85 -13.85 -3.84
CA VAL A 428 16.16 -13.68 -4.45
C VAL A 428 16.83 -12.44 -3.87
N PRO A 429 18.01 -12.57 -3.24
CA PRO A 429 18.77 -11.43 -2.77
C PRO A 429 19.13 -10.47 -3.90
N LEU A 430 19.17 -9.17 -3.60
CA LEU A 430 19.49 -8.13 -4.59
C LEU A 430 20.81 -8.39 -5.32
N ALA A 431 21.85 -8.76 -4.59
CA ALA A 431 23.17 -9.04 -5.17
C ALA A 431 23.12 -10.19 -6.20
N GLU A 432 22.37 -11.25 -5.89
CA GLU A 432 22.18 -12.39 -6.80
C GLU A 432 21.35 -11.99 -8.03
N THR A 433 20.33 -11.15 -7.85
CA THR A 433 19.53 -10.60 -8.95
C THR A 433 20.40 -9.79 -9.90
N VAL A 434 21.18 -8.85 -9.40
CA VAL A 434 22.08 -8.01 -10.22
C VAL A 434 23.10 -8.86 -10.97
N GLN A 435 23.75 -9.81 -10.30
CA GLN A 435 24.74 -10.69 -10.92
C GLN A 435 24.11 -11.57 -11.99
N SER A 436 22.95 -12.18 -11.71
CA SER A 436 22.27 -13.06 -12.68
C SER A 436 21.85 -12.30 -13.95
N PHE A 437 21.28 -11.11 -13.83
CA PHE A 437 20.89 -10.31 -14.99
C PHE A 437 22.11 -9.75 -15.76
N LYS A 438 23.20 -9.43 -15.06
CA LYS A 438 24.46 -9.03 -15.69
C LYS A 438 24.97 -10.11 -16.65
N GLU A 439 24.97 -11.35 -16.21
CA GLU A 439 25.42 -12.49 -17.03
C GLU A 439 24.47 -12.76 -18.22
N VAL A 440 23.15 -12.64 -17.99
CA VAL A 440 22.16 -12.80 -19.07
C VAL A 440 22.32 -11.71 -20.14
N VAL A 441 22.47 -10.46 -19.74
CA VAL A 441 22.69 -9.33 -20.66
C VAL A 441 24.00 -9.47 -21.41
N ALA A 442 25.07 -9.97 -20.77
CA ALA A 442 26.36 -10.24 -21.40
C ALA A 442 26.29 -11.36 -22.45
N GLY A 443 25.22 -12.15 -22.48
CA GLY A 443 25.02 -13.22 -23.44
C GLY A 443 25.61 -14.58 -23.04
N GLU A 444 26.03 -14.73 -21.79
CA GLU A 444 26.64 -15.99 -21.30
C GLU A 444 25.68 -17.19 -21.44
N TYR A 445 24.38 -16.92 -21.44
CA TYR A 445 23.32 -17.93 -21.50
C TYR A 445 22.46 -17.88 -22.77
N ASP A 446 22.98 -17.29 -23.85
CA ASP A 446 22.28 -17.23 -25.14
C ASP A 446 21.95 -18.61 -25.70
N HIS A 447 22.74 -19.62 -25.36
CA HIS A 447 22.60 -21.02 -25.78
C HIS A 447 21.50 -21.79 -25.02
N LEU A 448 21.00 -21.26 -23.89
CA LEU A 448 19.98 -21.93 -23.08
C LEU A 448 18.58 -21.68 -23.64
N PRO A 449 17.65 -22.65 -23.51
CA PRO A 449 16.28 -22.48 -23.98
C PRO A 449 15.52 -21.44 -23.15
N GLU A 450 14.66 -20.67 -23.79
CA GLU A 450 13.83 -19.62 -23.19
C GLU A 450 13.00 -20.13 -22.00
N GLY A 451 12.47 -21.35 -22.09
CA GLY A 451 11.65 -21.97 -21.04
C GLY A 451 12.38 -22.21 -19.72
N ALA A 452 13.72 -22.29 -19.73
CA ALA A 452 14.52 -22.47 -18.53
C ALA A 452 14.50 -21.25 -17.61
N PHE A 453 14.25 -20.06 -18.15
CA PHE A 453 14.20 -18.79 -17.41
C PHE A 453 12.84 -18.52 -16.75
N TYR A 454 11.84 -19.34 -17.02
CA TYR A 454 10.49 -19.11 -16.54
C TYR A 454 10.26 -19.62 -15.12
N MET A 455 9.74 -18.76 -14.23
CA MET A 455 9.36 -19.08 -12.84
C MET A 455 10.49 -19.78 -12.07
N VAL A 456 11.62 -19.11 -11.98
CA VAL A 456 12.82 -19.54 -11.25
C VAL A 456 13.33 -18.40 -10.35
N GLY A 457 14.20 -18.74 -9.41
CA GLY A 457 14.94 -17.76 -8.58
C GLY A 457 16.14 -17.16 -9.31
N GLY A 458 17.35 -17.52 -8.92
CA GLY A 458 18.59 -17.05 -9.55
C GLY A 458 19.05 -17.85 -10.74
N ILE A 459 20.20 -17.50 -11.31
CA ILE A 459 20.74 -18.09 -12.53
C ILE A 459 21.09 -19.58 -12.38
N GLU A 460 21.48 -20.04 -11.20
CA GLU A 460 21.80 -21.45 -10.96
C GLU A 460 20.57 -22.34 -11.15
N GLU A 461 19.38 -21.86 -10.82
CA GLU A 461 18.12 -22.57 -11.07
C GLU A 461 17.79 -22.63 -12.58
N VAL A 462 18.16 -21.59 -13.33
CA VAL A 462 18.03 -21.60 -14.80
C VAL A 462 18.86 -22.72 -15.40
N LYS A 463 20.14 -22.83 -14.98
CA LYS A 463 21.06 -23.89 -15.42
C LYS A 463 20.51 -25.28 -15.10
N ALA A 464 20.10 -25.51 -13.85
CA ALA A 464 19.55 -26.79 -13.42
C ALA A 464 18.28 -27.16 -14.19
N LYS A 465 17.40 -26.19 -14.45
CA LYS A 465 16.18 -26.38 -15.22
C LYS A 465 16.47 -26.67 -16.69
N ALA A 466 17.47 -26.02 -17.29
CA ALA A 466 17.89 -26.27 -18.66
C ALA A 466 18.45 -27.69 -18.82
N GLU A 467 19.28 -28.16 -17.87
CA GLU A 467 19.80 -29.53 -17.86
C GLU A 467 18.66 -30.56 -17.76
N LYS A 468 17.69 -30.33 -16.90
CA LYS A 468 16.52 -31.19 -16.79
C LYS A 468 15.70 -31.24 -18.08
N MET A 469 15.46 -30.08 -18.68
CA MET A 469 14.75 -30.00 -19.98
C MET A 469 15.49 -30.75 -21.09
N ALA A 470 16.81 -30.70 -21.12
CA ALA A 470 17.62 -31.45 -22.07
C ALA A 470 17.56 -32.98 -21.84
N ALA A 471 17.54 -33.41 -20.57
CA ALA A 471 17.41 -34.80 -20.18
C ALA A 471 16.01 -35.37 -20.51
N ASP A 472 14.95 -34.59 -20.32
CA ASP A 472 13.57 -34.96 -20.61
C ASP A 472 13.29 -35.02 -22.14
N ALA A 473 14.10 -34.35 -22.97
CA ALA A 473 14.01 -34.32 -24.43
C ALA A 473 14.87 -35.39 -25.11
N ALA A 474 15.75 -36.07 -24.38
CA ALA A 474 16.63 -37.13 -24.88
C ALA A 474 16.03 -38.54 -24.66
#